data_81cb2a912fdb969a0f77a9552a877ad1
#
_entry.id   81cb2a912fdb969a0f77a9552a877ad1
#
_cell.length_a   1.000
_cell.length_b   1.000
_cell.length_c   1.000
_cell.angle_alpha   90.00
_cell.angle_beta   90.00
_cell.angle_gamma   90.00
#
_symmetry.space_group_name_H-M   'P 1'
#
loop_
_entity.id
_entity.type
_entity.pdbx_description
1 polymer ?
#
loop_
_entity_poly.entity_id
_entity_poly.type
_entity_poly.pdbx_seq_one_letter_code
_entity_poly.pdbx_strand_id
1 'polypeptide(L)'
;MKQSRNQLIDAAAVCRRLGLSDGEVFADLGCGAHGHFVFPAAELVGPGGKVYAVDIDKTALHAIERTAKNDHCFQVSVIWSDIDIVGATRIPPGTVDLTLIANNLYLSSDRHGLVSEAIRLTKPGERICVIEWKSGQRPIGPPADARMSEDEVTSCFEQTECVFVERFDAGDEHYALVFKKKRVAALAEALSVAVSQPAILSSSL
;
A
#
# COMPACT_ATOMS: atom_id res chain seq x y z
N MET A 1 28.99 -6.44 2.40
CA MET A 1 28.16 -5.50 1.63
C MET A 1 28.10 -4.19 2.38
N LYS A 2 28.55 -3.08 1.77
CA LYS A 2 28.49 -1.74 2.41
C LYS A 2 27.03 -1.26 2.33
N GLN A 3 26.30 -1.25 3.44
CA GLN A 3 25.04 -0.51 3.53
C GLN A 3 25.30 0.95 3.15
N SER A 4 24.62 1.41 2.11
CA SER A 4 24.63 2.83 1.74
C SER A 4 23.97 3.61 2.88
N ARG A 5 24.72 4.49 3.54
CA ARG A 5 24.28 5.34 4.66
C ARG A 5 23.22 6.39 4.28
N ASN A 6 22.66 6.32 3.07
CA ASN A 6 21.70 7.29 2.51
C ASN A 6 20.34 6.70 2.14
N GLN A 7 20.01 5.49 2.58
CA GLN A 7 18.64 4.98 2.38
C GLN A 7 17.76 5.48 3.53
N LEU A 8 16.85 6.41 3.21
CA LEU A 8 15.84 6.93 4.14
C LEU A 8 14.91 5.85 4.67
N ILE A 9 14.67 4.80 3.88
CA ILE A 9 13.86 3.63 4.19
C ILE A 9 14.64 2.38 3.78
N ASP A 10 14.77 1.39 4.67
CA ASP A 10 15.22 0.04 4.32
C ASP A 10 14.05 -0.78 3.80
N ALA A 11 13.85 -0.75 2.48
CA ALA A 11 12.72 -1.43 1.84
C ALA A 11 12.70 -2.94 2.09
N ALA A 12 13.86 -3.60 2.11
CA ALA A 12 13.94 -5.03 2.38
C ALA A 12 13.55 -5.37 3.82
N ALA A 13 13.97 -4.56 4.79
CA ALA A 13 13.56 -4.72 6.18
C ALA A 13 12.05 -4.47 6.37
N VAL A 14 11.51 -3.45 5.69
CA VAL A 14 10.06 -3.15 5.70
C VAL A 14 9.27 -4.31 5.10
N CYS A 15 9.63 -4.81 3.91
CA CYS A 15 8.93 -5.94 3.28
C CYS A 15 8.95 -7.20 4.16
N ARG A 16 10.10 -7.51 4.79
CA ARG A 16 10.20 -8.62 5.75
C ARG A 16 9.33 -8.40 6.99
N ARG A 17 9.32 -7.18 7.55
CA ARG A 17 8.47 -6.84 8.69
C ARG A 17 6.99 -7.02 8.35
N LEU A 18 6.58 -6.63 7.14
CA LEU A 18 5.23 -6.82 6.63
C LEU A 18 4.88 -8.29 6.35
N GLY A 19 5.84 -9.22 6.52
CA GLY A 19 5.65 -10.65 6.33
C GLY A 19 5.53 -11.06 4.87
N LEU A 20 6.10 -10.27 3.92
CA LEU A 20 6.15 -10.67 2.53
C LEU A 20 7.03 -11.90 2.35
N SER A 21 6.52 -12.94 1.68
CA SER A 21 7.12 -14.26 1.60
C SER A 21 7.02 -14.88 0.19
N ASP A 22 7.73 -16.00 0.01
CA ASP A 22 7.80 -16.75 -1.25
C ASP A 22 6.41 -17.10 -1.79
N GLY A 23 6.21 -16.92 -3.09
CA GLY A 23 4.95 -17.17 -3.81
C GLY A 23 3.88 -16.10 -3.66
N GLU A 24 4.06 -15.08 -2.82
CA GLU A 24 3.08 -14.00 -2.65
C GLU A 24 3.05 -13.02 -3.83
N VAL A 25 1.95 -12.30 -3.94
CA VAL A 25 1.73 -11.23 -4.93
C VAL A 25 1.83 -9.88 -4.22
N PHE A 26 2.76 -9.04 -4.67
CA PHE A 26 3.01 -7.69 -4.18
C PHE A 26 2.63 -6.64 -5.21
N ALA A 27 2.07 -5.51 -4.80
CA ALA A 27 1.83 -4.36 -5.66
C ALA A 27 2.38 -3.09 -5.01
N ASP A 28 3.23 -2.36 -5.75
CA ASP A 28 3.78 -1.05 -5.40
C ASP A 28 3.05 0.01 -6.22
N LEU A 29 2.18 0.79 -5.58
CA LEU A 29 1.37 1.82 -6.21
C LEU A 29 2.12 3.16 -6.17
N GLY A 30 2.66 3.58 -7.32
CA GLY A 30 3.56 4.72 -7.47
C GLY A 30 5.01 4.32 -7.19
N CYS A 31 5.51 3.29 -7.90
CA CYS A 31 6.80 2.65 -7.62
C CYS A 31 8.03 3.52 -7.89
N GLY A 32 7.88 4.60 -8.66
CA GLY A 32 8.98 5.48 -9.05
C GLY A 32 10.04 4.81 -9.91
N ALA A 33 11.03 5.58 -10.36
CA ALA A 33 12.03 5.13 -11.33
C ALA A 33 13.08 4.15 -10.77
N HIS A 34 13.26 4.10 -9.47
CA HIS A 34 14.29 3.27 -8.83
C HIS A 34 13.77 1.90 -8.39
N GLY A 35 12.45 1.69 -8.34
CA GLY A 35 11.85 0.45 -7.86
C GLY A 35 12.29 0.11 -6.44
N HIS A 36 12.32 1.12 -5.56
CA HIS A 36 12.89 1.02 -4.22
C HIS A 36 12.32 -0.15 -3.42
N PHE A 37 11.01 -0.40 -3.54
CA PHE A 37 10.35 -1.56 -2.96
C PHE A 37 10.19 -2.73 -3.95
N VAL A 38 10.13 -2.46 -5.26
CA VAL A 38 9.91 -3.46 -6.32
C VAL A 38 10.95 -4.58 -6.28
N PHE A 39 12.23 -4.23 -6.26
CA PHE A 39 13.30 -5.24 -6.34
C PHE A 39 13.49 -6.02 -5.04
N PRO A 40 13.51 -5.38 -3.85
CA PRO A 40 13.50 -6.13 -2.59
C PRO A 40 12.27 -7.04 -2.43
N ALA A 41 11.09 -6.60 -2.89
CA ALA A 41 9.90 -7.45 -2.90
C ALA A 41 10.06 -8.63 -3.86
N ALA A 42 10.61 -8.40 -5.06
CA ALA A 42 10.86 -9.46 -6.05
C ALA A 42 11.80 -10.55 -5.52
N GLU A 43 12.82 -10.15 -4.75
CA GLU A 43 13.72 -11.11 -4.08
C GLU A 43 12.97 -11.96 -3.05
N LEU A 44 12.08 -11.35 -2.25
CA LEU A 44 11.35 -12.04 -1.18
C LEU A 44 10.25 -12.97 -1.71
N VAL A 45 9.50 -12.54 -2.73
CA VAL A 45 8.43 -13.37 -3.31
C VAL A 45 8.97 -14.49 -4.20
N GLY A 46 10.24 -14.42 -4.60
CA GLY A 46 10.88 -15.44 -5.41
C GLY A 46 10.26 -15.63 -6.78
N PRO A 47 10.71 -16.66 -7.54
CA PRO A 47 10.25 -16.89 -8.92
C PRO A 47 8.79 -17.39 -9.02
N GLY A 48 8.22 -17.89 -7.91
CA GLY A 48 6.83 -18.33 -7.82
C GLY A 48 5.85 -17.22 -7.50
N GLY A 49 6.35 -16.07 -7.06
CA GLY A 49 5.54 -14.89 -6.71
C GLY A 49 5.36 -13.92 -7.87
N LYS A 50 4.78 -12.77 -7.57
CA LYS A 50 4.58 -11.71 -8.54
C LYS A 50 4.70 -10.33 -7.91
N VAL A 51 5.31 -9.39 -8.63
CA VAL A 51 5.43 -7.99 -8.25
C VAL A 51 4.85 -7.11 -9.34
N TYR A 52 3.84 -6.33 -8.99
CA TYR A 52 3.31 -5.27 -9.84
C TYR A 52 3.96 -3.95 -9.48
N ALA A 53 4.70 -3.35 -10.43
CA ALA A 53 5.26 -2.01 -10.34
C ALA A 53 4.35 -1.07 -11.12
N VAL A 54 3.56 -0.26 -10.40
CA VAL A 54 2.55 0.61 -11.00
C VAL A 54 3.01 2.05 -10.90
N ASP A 55 2.99 2.80 -12.01
CA ASP A 55 3.29 4.24 -12.03
C ASP A 55 2.60 4.92 -13.21
N ILE A 56 2.40 6.23 -13.13
CA ILE A 56 1.92 7.06 -14.22
C ILE A 56 3.06 7.55 -15.12
N ASP A 57 4.29 7.57 -14.62
CA ASP A 57 5.48 7.95 -15.37
C ASP A 57 6.04 6.77 -16.18
N LYS A 58 5.83 6.81 -17.49
CA LYS A 58 6.38 5.80 -18.42
C LYS A 58 7.90 5.70 -18.38
N THR A 59 8.60 6.82 -18.10
CA THR A 59 10.07 6.81 -18.00
C THR A 59 10.52 6.02 -16.78
N ALA A 60 9.83 6.18 -15.66
CA ALA A 60 10.05 5.39 -14.45
C ALA A 60 9.86 3.89 -14.73
N LEU A 61 8.74 3.53 -15.36
CA LEU A 61 8.43 2.14 -15.70
C LEU A 61 9.43 1.51 -16.67
N HIS A 62 9.90 2.25 -17.68
CA HIS A 62 10.94 1.76 -18.58
C HIS A 62 12.27 1.50 -17.84
N ALA A 63 12.61 2.33 -16.84
CA ALA A 63 13.79 2.09 -16.01
C ALA A 63 13.66 0.80 -15.19
N ILE A 64 12.50 0.59 -14.55
CA ILE A 64 12.18 -0.64 -13.82
C ILE A 64 12.24 -1.87 -14.73
N GLU A 65 11.58 -1.83 -15.88
CA GLU A 65 11.55 -2.95 -16.83
C GLU A 65 12.95 -3.33 -17.31
N ARG A 66 13.79 -2.35 -17.63
CA ARG A 66 15.19 -2.55 -18.02
C ARG A 66 15.99 -3.21 -16.89
N THR A 67 15.85 -2.71 -15.65
CA THR A 67 16.55 -3.29 -14.48
C THR A 67 16.05 -4.72 -14.23
N ALA A 68 14.75 -4.95 -14.21
CA ALA A 68 14.16 -6.28 -14.02
C ALA A 68 14.66 -7.29 -15.06
N LYS A 69 14.77 -6.87 -16.32
CA LYS A 69 15.30 -7.71 -17.41
C LYS A 69 16.79 -8.02 -17.22
N ASN A 70 17.59 -7.04 -16.85
CA ASN A 70 19.04 -7.21 -16.64
C ASN A 70 19.34 -8.13 -15.46
N ASP A 71 18.56 -8.01 -14.38
CA ASP A 71 18.73 -8.77 -13.14
C ASP A 71 17.91 -10.08 -13.13
N HIS A 72 17.30 -10.45 -14.26
CA HIS A 72 16.47 -11.65 -14.42
C HIS A 72 15.31 -11.75 -13.42
N CYS A 73 14.75 -10.62 -13.01
CA CYS A 73 13.58 -10.55 -12.12
C CYS A 73 12.28 -10.72 -12.92
N PHE A 74 12.02 -11.90 -13.46
CA PHE A 74 10.88 -12.16 -14.37
C PHE A 74 9.51 -12.10 -13.69
N GLN A 75 9.46 -12.14 -12.36
CA GLN A 75 8.26 -11.96 -11.54
C GLN A 75 7.78 -10.51 -11.49
N VAL A 76 8.61 -9.53 -11.91
CA VAL A 76 8.24 -8.12 -11.96
C VAL A 76 7.45 -7.82 -13.23
N SER A 77 6.29 -7.17 -13.08
CA SER A 77 5.44 -6.69 -14.17
C SER A 77 5.20 -5.19 -14.00
N VAL A 78 5.55 -4.39 -14.97
CA VAL A 78 5.29 -2.94 -14.97
C VAL A 78 3.89 -2.64 -15.51
N ILE A 79 3.19 -1.71 -14.89
CA ILE A 79 1.84 -1.29 -15.27
C ILE A 79 1.79 0.23 -15.32
N TRP A 80 1.53 0.76 -16.51
CA TRP A 80 1.27 2.17 -16.69
C TRP A 80 -0.18 2.48 -16.34
N SER A 81 -0.39 3.23 -15.27
CA SER A 81 -1.74 3.56 -14.79
C SER A 81 -1.72 4.78 -13.88
N ASP A 82 -2.83 5.51 -13.87
CA ASP A 82 -3.17 6.44 -12.83
C ASP A 82 -3.73 5.64 -11.63
N ILE A 83 -3.06 5.73 -10.49
CA ILE A 83 -3.42 4.99 -9.27
C ILE A 83 -4.60 5.61 -8.53
N ASP A 84 -4.97 6.86 -8.83
CA ASP A 84 -6.13 7.55 -8.24
C ASP A 84 -7.45 7.06 -8.87
N ILE A 85 -7.39 6.32 -10.00
CA ILE A 85 -8.58 5.85 -10.73
C ILE A 85 -8.82 4.37 -10.45
N VAL A 86 -9.92 4.07 -9.77
CA VAL A 86 -10.32 2.69 -9.42
C VAL A 86 -10.49 1.83 -10.68
N GLY A 87 -9.78 0.70 -10.72
CA GLY A 87 -9.82 -0.26 -11.83
C GLY A 87 -8.90 0.08 -13.01
N ALA A 88 -8.24 1.24 -13.01
CA ALA A 88 -7.35 1.64 -14.11
C ALA A 88 -6.10 0.76 -14.21
N THR A 89 -5.60 0.20 -13.12
CA THR A 89 -4.44 -0.70 -13.13
C THR A 89 -4.69 -1.99 -13.91
N ARG A 90 -5.94 -2.39 -14.10
CA ARG A 90 -6.36 -3.66 -14.71
C ARG A 90 -5.81 -4.91 -14.03
N ILE A 91 -5.23 -4.78 -12.85
CA ILE A 91 -4.91 -5.91 -11.99
C ILE A 91 -6.23 -6.51 -11.51
N PRO A 92 -6.42 -7.84 -11.57
CA PRO A 92 -7.64 -8.45 -11.10
C PRO A 92 -7.91 -8.14 -9.62
N PRO A 93 -9.16 -7.87 -9.22
CA PRO A 93 -9.49 -7.56 -7.83
C PRO A 93 -9.21 -8.77 -6.92
N GLY A 94 -8.79 -8.50 -5.70
CA GLY A 94 -8.57 -9.53 -4.68
C GLY A 94 -7.48 -10.54 -5.02
N THR A 95 -6.41 -10.12 -5.72
CA THR A 95 -5.31 -11.01 -6.11
C THR A 95 -3.98 -10.67 -5.44
N VAL A 96 -3.88 -9.55 -4.74
CA VAL A 96 -2.65 -9.05 -4.13
C VAL A 96 -2.61 -9.40 -2.64
N ASP A 97 -1.49 -9.96 -2.17
CA ASP A 97 -1.27 -10.33 -0.76
C ASP A 97 -0.79 -9.12 0.05
N LEU A 98 0.02 -8.24 -0.55
CA LEU A 98 0.48 -7.00 0.07
C LEU A 98 0.44 -5.87 -0.94
N THR A 99 -0.39 -4.87 -0.72
CA THR A 99 -0.42 -3.62 -1.49
C THR A 99 0.32 -2.53 -0.72
N LEU A 100 1.25 -1.85 -1.38
CA LEU A 100 2.04 -0.75 -0.83
C LEU A 100 1.68 0.58 -1.50
N ILE A 101 1.53 1.61 -0.69
CA ILE A 101 1.48 3.02 -1.08
C ILE A 101 2.62 3.72 -0.32
N ALA A 102 3.72 4.07 -0.99
CA ALA A 102 4.86 4.69 -0.35
C ALA A 102 5.12 6.09 -0.91
N ASN A 103 4.93 7.12 -0.06
CA ASN A 103 5.11 8.53 -0.43
C ASN A 103 4.28 8.98 -1.65
N ASN A 104 3.09 8.42 -1.81
CA ASN A 104 2.18 8.74 -2.91
C ASN A 104 0.82 9.28 -2.44
N LEU A 105 0.38 8.96 -1.22
CA LEU A 105 -0.92 9.40 -0.75
C LEU A 105 -0.97 10.92 -0.54
N TYR A 106 0.13 11.53 -0.09
CA TYR A 106 0.22 12.99 0.03
C TYR A 106 0.23 13.72 -1.32
N LEU A 107 0.67 13.04 -2.40
CA LEU A 107 0.71 13.56 -3.78
C LEU A 107 -0.61 13.36 -4.52
N SER A 108 -1.44 12.42 -4.06
CA SER A 108 -2.68 12.03 -4.73
C SER A 108 -3.67 13.19 -4.81
N SER A 109 -4.27 13.36 -5.98
CA SER A 109 -5.36 14.29 -6.21
C SER A 109 -6.71 13.72 -5.77
N ASP A 110 -6.83 12.38 -5.70
CA ASP A 110 -7.99 11.65 -5.17
C ASP A 110 -7.53 10.52 -4.22
N ARG A 111 -7.27 10.88 -2.97
CA ARG A 111 -6.84 9.93 -1.93
C ARG A 111 -7.83 8.79 -1.72
N HIS A 112 -9.13 9.07 -1.85
CA HIS A 112 -10.16 8.03 -1.73
C HIS A 112 -10.15 7.08 -2.91
N GLY A 113 -9.89 7.56 -4.12
CA GLY A 113 -9.69 6.76 -5.33
C GLY A 113 -8.49 5.83 -5.15
N LEU A 114 -7.32 6.37 -4.76
CA LEU A 114 -6.11 5.59 -4.51
C LEU A 114 -6.31 4.50 -3.44
N VAL A 115 -6.91 4.86 -2.30
CA VAL A 115 -7.20 3.89 -1.23
C VAL A 115 -8.19 2.81 -1.71
N SER A 116 -9.22 3.21 -2.46
CA SER A 116 -10.20 2.28 -3.03
C SER A 116 -9.56 1.31 -4.02
N GLU A 117 -8.63 1.78 -4.85
CA GLU A 117 -7.87 0.92 -5.76
C GLU A 117 -7.00 -0.06 -4.97
N ALA A 118 -6.26 0.40 -3.96
CA ALA A 118 -5.47 -0.48 -3.10
C ALA A 118 -6.34 -1.57 -2.43
N ILE A 119 -7.51 -1.19 -1.91
CA ILE A 119 -8.47 -2.12 -1.31
C ILE A 119 -9.00 -3.12 -2.35
N ARG A 120 -9.34 -2.64 -3.55
CA ARG A 120 -9.82 -3.49 -4.64
C ARG A 120 -8.81 -4.59 -4.99
N LEU A 121 -7.53 -4.24 -5.07
CA LEU A 121 -6.44 -5.16 -5.43
C LEU A 121 -6.19 -6.21 -4.35
N THR A 122 -6.26 -5.81 -3.08
CA THR A 122 -5.88 -6.63 -1.94
C THR A 122 -6.87 -7.76 -1.70
N LYS A 123 -6.37 -8.98 -1.47
CA LYS A 123 -7.18 -10.15 -1.08
C LYS A 123 -7.89 -9.92 0.24
N PRO A 124 -9.10 -10.46 0.44
CA PRO A 124 -9.74 -10.48 1.76
C PRO A 124 -8.86 -11.17 2.82
N GLY A 125 -8.60 -10.48 3.93
CA GLY A 125 -7.73 -10.95 4.99
C GLY A 125 -6.26 -10.58 4.80
N GLU A 126 -5.90 -9.86 3.73
CA GLU A 126 -4.53 -9.47 3.43
C GLU A 126 -4.27 -7.97 3.67
N ARG A 127 -3.04 -7.52 3.41
CA ARG A 127 -2.45 -6.30 3.98
C ARG A 127 -2.35 -5.17 2.98
N ILE A 128 -2.60 -3.94 3.46
CA ILE A 128 -2.28 -2.69 2.78
C ILE A 128 -1.33 -1.93 3.71
N CYS A 129 -0.18 -1.51 3.20
CA CYS A 129 0.76 -0.67 3.93
C CYS A 129 0.83 0.71 3.28
N VAL A 130 0.68 1.74 4.09
CA VAL A 130 0.90 3.14 3.68
C VAL A 130 2.14 3.64 4.40
N ILE A 131 3.11 4.15 3.65
CA ILE A 131 4.33 4.77 4.18
C ILE A 131 4.32 6.23 3.77
N GLU A 132 4.43 7.12 4.75
CA GLU A 132 4.45 8.56 4.51
C GLU A 132 5.50 9.26 5.37
N TRP A 133 5.82 10.50 5.00
CA TRP A 133 6.75 11.35 5.71
C TRP A 133 6.19 11.73 7.08
N LYS A 134 7.01 11.63 8.13
CA LYS A 134 6.66 12.11 9.47
C LYS A 134 6.32 13.59 9.44
N SER A 135 5.29 13.98 10.16
CA SER A 135 4.82 15.37 10.28
C SER A 135 5.88 16.29 10.90
N GLY A 136 5.69 17.60 10.72
CA GLY A 136 6.51 18.64 11.30
C GLY A 136 7.67 19.10 10.43
N GLN A 137 8.46 20.04 10.97
CA GLN A 137 9.65 20.58 10.31
C GLN A 137 10.78 19.53 10.32
N ARG A 138 11.22 19.12 9.14
CA ARG A 138 12.25 18.11 8.93
C ARG A 138 13.26 18.58 7.88
N PRO A 139 14.54 18.16 7.98
CA PRO A 139 15.60 18.65 7.08
C PRO A 139 15.47 18.18 5.64
N ILE A 140 14.72 17.09 5.40
CA ILE A 140 14.54 16.46 4.09
C ILE A 140 13.08 16.09 3.83
N GLY A 141 12.73 15.89 2.56
CA GLY A 141 11.37 15.55 2.12
C GLY A 141 10.53 16.77 1.76
N PRO A 142 9.22 16.59 1.61
CA PRO A 142 8.30 17.67 1.23
C PRO A 142 8.17 18.72 2.34
N PRO A 143 7.67 19.92 2.04
CA PRO A 143 7.33 20.94 3.04
C PRO A 143 6.38 20.39 4.11
N ALA A 144 6.42 20.97 5.31
CA ALA A 144 5.67 20.46 6.46
C ALA A 144 4.14 20.45 6.25
N ASP A 145 3.63 21.42 5.49
CA ASP A 145 2.22 21.57 5.12
C ASP A 145 1.74 20.59 4.04
N ALA A 146 2.66 19.98 3.30
CA ALA A 146 2.35 18.93 2.33
C ALA A 146 2.37 17.52 2.94
N ARG A 147 2.89 17.35 4.16
CA ARG A 147 2.99 16.04 4.83
C ARG A 147 1.65 15.66 5.46
N MET A 148 1.31 14.40 5.34
CA MET A 148 0.13 13.84 6.02
C MET A 148 0.48 13.36 7.41
N SER A 149 -0.39 13.64 8.38
CA SER A 149 -0.35 13.03 9.71
C SER A 149 -0.87 11.59 9.67
N GLU A 150 -0.56 10.82 10.70
CA GLU A 150 -1.07 9.45 10.85
C GLU A 150 -2.61 9.41 10.92
N ASP A 151 -3.23 10.43 11.54
CA ASP A 151 -4.69 10.58 11.63
C ASP A 151 -5.32 10.87 10.25
N GLU A 152 -4.70 11.74 9.44
CA GLU A 152 -5.17 12.02 8.08
C GLU A 152 -5.09 10.80 7.18
N VAL A 153 -4.02 10.01 7.27
CA VAL A 153 -3.92 8.73 6.54
C VAL A 153 -4.97 7.74 7.04
N THR A 154 -5.16 7.62 8.35
CA THR A 154 -6.15 6.71 8.94
C THR A 154 -7.56 7.09 8.51
N SER A 155 -7.88 8.39 8.44
CA SER A 155 -9.20 8.87 8.01
C SER A 155 -9.54 8.45 6.57
N CYS A 156 -8.55 8.28 5.68
CA CYS A 156 -8.77 7.78 4.33
C CYS A 156 -9.27 6.31 4.30
N PHE A 157 -9.07 5.58 5.38
CA PHE A 157 -9.54 4.18 5.53
C PHE A 157 -10.82 4.07 6.37
N GLU A 158 -11.34 5.16 6.93
CA GLU A 158 -12.61 5.16 7.65
C GLU A 158 -13.75 4.75 6.73
N GLN A 159 -14.74 4.05 7.29
CA GLN A 159 -15.91 3.52 6.58
C GLN A 159 -15.59 2.56 5.42
N THR A 160 -14.34 2.09 5.33
CA THR A 160 -13.93 1.06 4.37
C THR A 160 -14.02 -0.35 4.98
N GLU A 161 -13.80 -1.36 4.13
CA GLU A 161 -13.68 -2.75 4.58
C GLU A 161 -12.31 -3.09 5.19
N CYS A 162 -11.53 -2.10 5.59
CA CYS A 162 -10.24 -2.29 6.23
C CYS A 162 -10.28 -2.01 7.74
N VAL A 163 -9.35 -2.62 8.47
CA VAL A 163 -9.10 -2.34 9.88
C VAL A 163 -7.63 -1.99 10.05
N PHE A 164 -7.36 -0.99 10.88
CA PHE A 164 -5.99 -0.67 11.31
C PHE A 164 -5.40 -1.84 12.10
N VAL A 165 -4.14 -2.17 11.85
CA VAL A 165 -3.43 -3.29 12.49
C VAL A 165 -2.27 -2.79 13.34
N GLU A 166 -1.35 -2.07 12.74
CA GLU A 166 -0.18 -1.56 13.46
C GLU A 166 0.40 -0.30 12.81
N ARG A 167 1.20 0.39 13.62
CA ARG A 167 2.05 1.50 13.22
C ARG A 167 3.50 1.17 13.55
N PHE A 168 4.43 1.51 12.64
CA PHE A 168 5.86 1.44 12.94
C PHE A 168 6.64 2.57 12.22
N ASP A 169 7.89 2.79 12.66
CA ASP A 169 8.80 3.69 11.96
C ASP A 169 9.45 2.96 10.79
N ALA A 170 9.24 3.46 9.56
CA ALA A 170 9.83 2.90 8.34
C ALA A 170 11.21 3.54 8.01
N GLY A 171 11.80 4.20 8.98
CA GLY A 171 13.03 4.95 8.93
C GLY A 171 12.93 6.19 9.81
N ASP A 172 14.00 6.99 9.85
CA ASP A 172 14.05 8.17 10.72
C ASP A 172 13.00 9.23 10.34
N GLU A 173 12.70 9.35 9.06
CA GLU A 173 11.85 10.39 8.49
C GLU A 173 10.47 9.89 8.05
N HIS A 174 10.20 8.56 8.16
CA HIS A 174 8.94 7.97 7.69
C HIS A 174 8.26 7.15 8.78
N TYR A 175 6.94 7.15 8.73
CA TYR A 175 6.08 6.21 9.45
C TYR A 175 5.40 5.26 8.46
N ALA A 176 4.97 4.13 8.95
CA ALA A 176 4.15 3.17 8.22
C ALA A 176 2.90 2.85 9.01
N LEU A 177 1.76 2.80 8.33
CA LEU A 177 0.48 2.31 8.85
C LEU A 177 0.07 1.06 8.07
N VAL A 178 -0.27 0.01 8.77
CA VAL A 178 -0.72 -1.25 8.20
C VAL A 178 -2.20 -1.41 8.44
N PHE A 179 -2.92 -1.68 7.36
CA PHE A 179 -4.34 -2.01 7.38
C PHE A 179 -4.55 -3.42 6.86
N LYS A 180 -5.61 -4.07 7.31
CA LYS A 180 -6.01 -5.40 6.87
C LYS A 180 -7.41 -5.36 6.30
N LYS A 181 -7.58 -5.88 5.08
CA LYS A 181 -8.89 -6.02 4.46
C LYS A 181 -9.69 -7.11 5.19
N LYS A 182 -10.93 -6.79 5.59
CA LYS A 182 -11.82 -7.75 6.27
C LYS A 182 -12.12 -8.94 5.37
N ARG A 183 -12.32 -10.12 5.95
CA ARG A 183 -12.84 -11.28 5.24
C ARG A 183 -14.34 -11.14 5.06
N VAL A 184 -14.86 -11.62 3.93
CA VAL A 184 -16.30 -11.51 3.59
C VAL A 184 -17.21 -12.13 4.67
N ALA A 185 -16.80 -13.21 5.33
CA ALA A 185 -17.54 -13.83 6.44
C ALA A 185 -17.73 -12.86 7.63
N ALA A 186 -16.69 -12.10 7.99
CA ALA A 186 -16.77 -11.12 9.08
C ALA A 186 -17.69 -9.93 8.75
N LEU A 187 -17.83 -9.58 7.47
CA LEU A 187 -18.78 -8.56 7.01
C LEU A 187 -20.24 -9.06 7.11
N ALA A 188 -20.49 -10.33 6.77
CA ALA A 188 -21.82 -10.94 6.88
C ALA A 188 -22.28 -11.07 8.33
N GLU A 189 -21.38 -11.43 9.26
CA GLU A 189 -21.67 -11.47 10.71
C GLU A 189 -21.98 -10.08 11.26
N ALA A 190 -21.20 -9.04 10.91
CA ALA A 190 -21.43 -7.68 11.35
C ALA A 190 -22.77 -7.12 10.84
N LEU A 191 -23.17 -7.45 9.61
CA LEU A 191 -24.47 -7.08 9.04
C LEU A 191 -25.62 -7.82 9.73
N SER A 192 -25.46 -9.10 10.09
CA SER A 192 -26.49 -9.88 10.78
C SER A 192 -26.75 -9.37 12.20
N VAL A 193 -25.70 -8.94 12.90
CA VAL A 193 -25.80 -8.33 14.24
C VAL A 193 -26.48 -6.95 14.18
N ALA A 194 -26.17 -6.13 13.17
CA ALA A 194 -26.79 -4.82 13.00
C ALA A 194 -28.29 -4.90 12.68
N VAL A 195 -28.71 -5.93 11.93
CA VAL A 195 -30.13 -6.17 11.59
C VAL A 195 -30.92 -6.73 12.78
N SER A 196 -30.27 -7.41 13.72
CA SER A 196 -30.93 -8.03 14.88
C SER A 196 -31.09 -7.11 16.10
N GLN A 197 -30.63 -5.87 16.07
CA GLN A 197 -30.91 -4.90 17.12
C GLN A 197 -32.28 -4.23 16.88
N PRO A 198 -33.29 -4.45 17.74
CA PRO A 198 -34.56 -3.76 17.61
C PRO A 198 -34.38 -2.25 17.86
N ALA A 199 -34.93 -1.45 16.96
CA ALA A 199 -35.02 -0.01 17.14
C ALA A 199 -35.71 0.28 18.47
N ILE A 200 -34.99 0.84 19.44
CA ILE A 200 -35.59 1.34 20.67
C ILE A 200 -36.35 2.62 20.28
N LEU A 201 -37.64 2.46 19.99
CA LEU A 201 -38.55 3.58 19.90
C LEU A 201 -38.70 4.17 21.30
N SER A 202 -37.99 5.29 21.54
CA SER A 202 -38.27 6.13 22.70
C SER A 202 -39.61 6.83 22.51
N SER A 203 -40.68 6.21 23.03
CA SER A 203 -41.96 6.89 23.28
C SER A 203 -41.77 7.81 24.50
N SER A 204 -41.57 9.08 24.22
CA SER A 204 -41.75 10.13 25.24
C SER A 204 -43.14 10.70 25.07
N LEU A 205 -44.02 10.43 26.06
CA LEU A 205 -45.20 11.19 26.38
C LEU A 205 -44.86 12.40 27.20
#